data_1ec0b8eb3a7216894877bebbfe135202
#
_entry.id   1ec0b8eb3a7216894877bebbfe135202
#
_cell.length_a   1.000
_cell.length_b   1.000
_cell.length_c   1.000
_cell.angle_alpha   90.00
_cell.angle_beta   90.00
_cell.angle_gamma   90.00
#
_symmetry.space_group_name_H-M   'P 1'
#
loop_
_entity.id
_entity.type
_entity.pdbx_description
1 polymer ?
#
loop_
_entity_poly.entity_id
_entity_poly.type
_entity_poly.pdbx_seq_one_letter_code
_entity_poly.pdbx_strand_id
1 'polypeptide(L)'
;YNTFVALIKYNMITGKYPSLRLRRSRKYAWSRRLVQESSLSYSDLILPIFLIEGKNKKESIKSMPNIFRYSVDKLNSVVGKAVKKGIPMVALFPHTNTKKKDEYGSEALNPNNLVCRGIKFIKKKFKNKIGIMCDVALDPYTSHGHDGLLKKRNILNDETLEILTK
;
A
#
# COMPACT_ATOMS: atom_id res chain seq x y z
N TYR A 1 57.22 -18.74 -11.85
CA TYR A 1 55.98 -17.90 -11.73
C TYR A 1 55.11 -17.87 -12.99
N ASN A 2 55.47 -18.56 -14.08
CA ASN A 2 54.76 -18.47 -15.38
C ASN A 2 54.01 -19.73 -15.81
N THR A 3 53.75 -20.70 -14.93
CA THR A 3 53.12 -21.96 -15.35
C THR A 3 51.70 -22.19 -14.84
N PHE A 4 51.12 -21.26 -14.06
CA PHE A 4 49.76 -21.41 -13.54
C PHE A 4 48.69 -20.54 -14.25
N VAL A 5 49.09 -19.64 -15.16
CA VAL A 5 48.19 -18.75 -15.87
C VAL A 5 47.70 -19.30 -17.22
N ALA A 6 48.29 -20.41 -17.71
CA ALA A 6 48.07 -20.91 -19.07
C ALA A 6 46.94 -21.96 -19.21
N LEU A 7 46.15 -22.26 -18.18
CA LEU A 7 45.16 -23.36 -18.22
C LEU A 7 43.71 -22.96 -17.90
N ILE A 8 43.40 -21.67 -17.82
CA ILE A 8 42.01 -21.25 -17.93
C ILE A 8 41.73 -20.96 -19.41
N LYS A 9 41.67 -22.02 -20.24
CA LYS A 9 40.87 -21.95 -21.47
C LYS A 9 39.43 -21.64 -21.01
N TYR A 10 39.03 -20.38 -21.10
CA TYR A 10 37.62 -20.02 -21.02
C TYR A 10 36.93 -20.75 -22.18
N ASN A 11 36.36 -21.91 -21.88
CA ASN A 11 35.33 -22.48 -22.75
C ASN A 11 34.16 -21.47 -22.70
N MET A 12 34.24 -20.45 -23.57
CA MET A 12 33.12 -19.54 -23.74
C MET A 12 31.92 -20.39 -24.13
N ILE A 13 30.86 -20.27 -23.33
CA ILE A 13 29.60 -20.91 -23.62
C ILE A 13 29.08 -20.27 -24.90
N THR A 14 29.20 -21.00 -26.02
CA THR A 14 28.87 -20.50 -27.38
C THR A 14 27.40 -20.64 -27.75
N GLY A 15 26.58 -21.23 -26.90
CA GLY A 15 25.14 -21.41 -27.17
C GLY A 15 24.33 -20.12 -27.05
N LYS A 16 23.27 -20.00 -27.87
CA LYS A 16 22.34 -18.87 -27.85
C LYS A 16 20.97 -19.28 -27.27
N TYR A 17 20.28 -18.35 -26.62
CA TYR A 17 18.88 -18.55 -26.28
C TYR A 17 18.02 -18.72 -27.52
N PRO A 18 17.01 -19.62 -27.55
CA PRO A 18 16.52 -20.47 -26.45
C PRO A 18 17.23 -21.84 -26.32
N SER A 19 18.19 -22.18 -27.18
CA SER A 19 18.86 -23.50 -27.20
C SER A 19 19.72 -23.70 -25.94
N LEU A 20 20.41 -22.65 -25.48
CA LEU A 20 21.14 -22.65 -24.24
C LEU A 20 20.38 -21.87 -23.16
N ARG A 21 20.12 -22.52 -22.02
CA ARG A 21 19.46 -21.93 -20.87
C ARG A 21 20.25 -22.27 -19.61
N LEU A 22 20.76 -21.24 -18.93
CA LEU A 22 21.54 -21.41 -17.69
C LEU A 22 20.59 -21.59 -16.51
N ARG A 23 20.19 -22.83 -16.21
CA ARG A 23 19.21 -23.18 -15.17
C ARG A 23 19.75 -23.91 -13.96
N ARG A 24 21.05 -24.20 -13.90
CA ARG A 24 21.64 -24.96 -12.80
C ARG A 24 21.40 -24.30 -11.45
N SER A 25 21.60 -23.00 -11.34
CA SER A 25 21.37 -22.22 -10.11
C SER A 25 19.90 -22.15 -9.69
N ARG A 26 18.96 -22.48 -10.58
CA ARG A 26 17.52 -22.48 -10.32
C ARG A 26 16.94 -23.83 -9.92
N LYS A 27 17.74 -24.92 -9.98
CA LYS A 27 17.27 -26.29 -9.76
C LYS A 27 16.83 -26.53 -8.31
N TYR A 28 17.63 -26.15 -7.35
CA TYR A 28 17.40 -26.41 -5.93
C TYR A 28 17.03 -25.15 -5.14
N ALA A 29 16.33 -25.33 -4.03
CA ALA A 29 15.93 -24.19 -3.19
C ALA A 29 17.15 -23.44 -2.61
N TRP A 30 18.19 -24.17 -2.19
CA TRP A 30 19.42 -23.55 -1.68
C TRP A 30 20.14 -22.73 -2.74
N SER A 31 20.25 -23.24 -4.00
CA SER A 31 20.92 -22.51 -5.06
C SER A 31 20.13 -21.28 -5.51
N ARG A 32 18.78 -21.35 -5.54
CA ARG A 32 17.95 -20.17 -5.78
C ARG A 32 18.16 -19.08 -4.73
N ARG A 33 18.23 -19.47 -3.44
CA ARG A 33 18.52 -18.52 -2.35
C ARG A 33 19.90 -17.88 -2.49
N LEU A 34 20.91 -18.67 -2.91
CA LEU A 34 22.27 -18.17 -3.08
C LEU A 34 22.39 -17.09 -4.17
N VAL A 35 21.66 -17.24 -5.27
CA VAL A 35 21.70 -16.32 -6.42
C VAL A 35 20.55 -15.32 -6.44
N GLN A 36 19.79 -15.21 -5.37
CA GLN A 36 18.67 -14.30 -5.24
C GLN A 36 19.16 -12.86 -5.16
N GLU A 37 18.77 -12.04 -6.13
CA GLU A 37 19.12 -10.62 -6.19
C GLU A 37 18.17 -9.76 -5.37
N SER A 38 16.91 -10.21 -5.21
CA SER A 38 15.88 -9.49 -4.46
C SER A 38 15.33 -10.36 -3.33
N SER A 39 15.10 -9.76 -2.18
CA SER A 39 14.44 -10.39 -1.03
C SER A 39 13.21 -9.56 -0.62
N LEU A 40 12.18 -10.23 -0.14
CA LEU A 40 11.00 -9.58 0.43
C LEU A 40 10.99 -9.80 1.94
N SER A 41 10.93 -8.70 2.68
CA SER A 41 10.81 -8.68 4.13
C SER A 41 9.55 -7.94 4.58
N TYR A 42 9.21 -8.02 5.86
CA TYR A 42 8.10 -7.19 6.40
C TYR A 42 8.38 -5.69 6.27
N SER A 43 9.65 -5.28 6.21
CA SER A 43 10.04 -3.87 6.07
C SER A 43 9.73 -3.29 4.69
N ASP A 44 9.46 -4.14 3.70
CA ASP A 44 9.11 -3.74 2.34
C ASP A 44 7.60 -3.57 2.13
N LEU A 45 6.80 -3.79 3.20
CA LEU A 45 5.34 -3.84 3.10
C LEU A 45 4.67 -2.60 3.69
N ILE A 46 3.59 -2.17 3.06
CA ILE A 46 2.63 -1.21 3.58
C ILE A 46 1.31 -1.94 3.78
N LEU A 47 0.74 -1.89 4.98
CA LEU A 47 -0.54 -2.53 5.26
C LEU A 47 -1.71 -1.60 4.94
N PRO A 48 -2.55 -1.90 3.93
CA PRO A 48 -3.78 -1.14 3.69
C PRO A 48 -4.81 -1.47 4.76
N ILE A 49 -5.46 -0.43 5.29
CA ILE A 49 -6.53 -0.53 6.29
C ILE A 49 -7.73 0.25 5.81
N PHE A 50 -8.85 -0.43 5.66
CA PHE A 50 -10.12 0.18 5.30
C PHE A 50 -10.88 0.58 6.55
N LEU A 51 -11.30 1.84 6.61
CA LEU A 51 -12.00 2.42 7.74
C LEU A 51 -13.52 2.45 7.49
N ILE A 52 -14.30 2.29 8.54
CA ILE A 52 -15.76 2.42 8.52
C ILE A 52 -16.23 3.20 9.75
N GLU A 53 -17.32 3.94 9.59
CA GLU A 53 -17.97 4.65 10.70
C GLU A 53 -18.60 3.68 11.73
N GLY A 54 -18.59 4.12 12.98
CA GLY A 54 -19.22 3.42 14.10
C GLY A 54 -18.24 3.03 15.18
N LYS A 55 -18.71 2.16 16.09
CA LYS A 55 -17.96 1.65 17.24
C LYS A 55 -17.99 0.14 17.25
N ASN A 56 -16.86 -0.49 17.54
CA ASN A 56 -16.70 -1.95 17.65
C ASN A 56 -17.06 -2.72 16.36
N LYS A 57 -16.93 -2.06 15.18
CA LYS A 57 -17.27 -2.69 13.89
C LYS A 57 -16.08 -3.35 13.23
N LYS A 58 -16.34 -4.51 12.66
CA LYS A 58 -15.49 -5.24 11.72
C LYS A 58 -16.41 -5.80 10.65
N GLU A 59 -16.32 -5.32 9.42
CA GLU A 59 -17.21 -5.68 8.31
C GLU A 59 -16.37 -6.23 7.15
N SER A 60 -16.78 -7.38 6.61
CA SER A 60 -16.11 -8.00 5.46
C SER A 60 -16.37 -7.20 4.18
N ILE A 61 -15.36 -7.11 3.31
CA ILE A 61 -15.50 -6.55 1.98
C ILE A 61 -15.80 -7.70 1.02
N LYS A 62 -17.01 -7.75 0.47
CA LYS A 62 -17.48 -8.88 -0.37
C LYS A 62 -16.56 -9.17 -1.56
N SER A 63 -16.04 -8.13 -2.21
CA SER A 63 -15.13 -8.24 -3.37
C SER A 63 -13.69 -8.58 -3.01
N MET A 64 -13.33 -8.58 -1.71
CA MET A 64 -11.96 -8.80 -1.24
C MET A 64 -11.97 -9.86 -0.13
N PRO A 65 -11.85 -11.16 -0.44
CA PRO A 65 -11.88 -12.23 0.54
C PRO A 65 -10.87 -12.02 1.67
N ASN A 66 -11.31 -12.20 2.93
CA ASN A 66 -10.51 -12.02 4.15
C ASN A 66 -10.05 -10.59 4.45
N ILE A 67 -10.51 -9.59 3.69
CA ILE A 67 -10.27 -8.18 3.96
C ILE A 67 -11.50 -7.57 4.62
N PHE A 68 -11.25 -6.68 5.59
CA PHE A 68 -12.31 -6.11 6.42
C PHE A 68 -12.16 -4.59 6.53
N ARG A 69 -13.31 -3.91 6.69
CA ARG A 69 -13.37 -2.54 7.18
C ARG A 69 -13.39 -2.54 8.71
N TYR A 70 -12.71 -1.59 9.30
CA TYR A 70 -12.60 -1.48 10.76
C TYR A 70 -13.03 -0.10 11.23
N SER A 71 -13.79 -0.03 12.33
CA SER A 71 -14.01 1.22 13.04
C SER A 71 -12.73 1.68 13.75
N VAL A 72 -12.60 2.98 14.02
CA VAL A 72 -11.37 3.60 14.56
C VAL A 72 -10.89 2.93 15.85
N ASP A 73 -11.79 2.53 16.73
CA ASP A 73 -11.45 1.83 17.98
C ASP A 73 -10.80 0.45 17.77
N LYS A 74 -11.08 -0.22 16.64
CA LYS A 74 -10.48 -1.51 16.29
C LYS A 74 -9.04 -1.39 15.75
N LEU A 75 -8.61 -0.19 15.38
CA LEU A 75 -7.26 0.03 14.84
C LEU A 75 -6.16 -0.41 15.81
N ASN A 76 -6.41 -0.35 17.12
CA ASN A 76 -5.45 -0.85 18.12
C ASN A 76 -5.01 -2.29 17.85
N SER A 77 -5.94 -3.18 17.52
CA SER A 77 -5.64 -4.59 17.23
C SER A 77 -4.93 -4.77 15.90
N VAL A 78 -5.41 -4.10 14.84
CA VAL A 78 -4.90 -4.27 13.47
C VAL A 78 -3.50 -3.69 13.35
N VAL A 79 -3.32 -2.42 13.75
CA VAL A 79 -2.03 -1.72 13.71
C VAL A 79 -1.03 -2.37 14.68
N GLY A 80 -1.49 -2.82 15.85
CA GLY A 80 -0.63 -3.54 16.81
C GLY A 80 -0.04 -4.82 16.23
N LYS A 81 -0.79 -5.56 15.41
CA LYS A 81 -0.27 -6.73 14.68
C LYS A 81 0.76 -6.34 13.63
N ALA A 82 0.56 -5.24 12.89
CA ALA A 82 1.51 -4.73 11.92
C ALA A 82 2.84 -4.36 12.59
N VAL A 83 2.79 -3.59 13.68
CA VAL A 83 3.97 -3.23 14.47
C VAL A 83 4.72 -4.45 14.99
N LYS A 84 4.03 -5.46 15.53
CA LYS A 84 4.65 -6.71 16.01
C LYS A 84 5.35 -7.50 14.90
N LYS A 85 4.86 -7.40 13.66
CA LYS A 85 5.47 -8.07 12.50
C LYS A 85 6.61 -7.26 11.86
N GLY A 86 6.86 -6.04 12.32
CA GLY A 86 7.87 -5.17 11.73
C GLY A 86 7.43 -4.49 10.44
N ILE A 87 6.12 -4.40 10.16
CA ILE A 87 5.61 -3.62 9.02
C ILE A 87 5.75 -2.13 9.36
N PRO A 88 6.49 -1.35 8.55
CA PRO A 88 6.86 0.02 8.90
C PRO A 88 5.73 1.04 8.70
N MET A 89 4.74 0.75 7.87
CA MET A 89 3.72 1.73 7.46
C MET A 89 2.34 1.09 7.27
N VAL A 90 1.31 1.87 7.57
CA VAL A 90 -0.09 1.56 7.21
C VAL A 90 -0.63 2.62 6.26
N ALA A 91 -1.48 2.21 5.32
CA ALA A 91 -2.22 3.11 4.43
C ALA A 91 -3.71 3.10 4.81
N LEU A 92 -4.31 4.27 5.01
CA LEU A 92 -5.70 4.40 5.46
C LEU A 92 -6.63 4.77 4.31
N PHE A 93 -7.68 3.98 4.12
CA PHE A 93 -8.71 4.19 3.11
C PHE A 93 -10.10 4.29 3.76
N PRO A 94 -10.81 5.42 3.65
CA PRO A 94 -12.11 5.59 4.27
C PRO A 94 -13.23 4.97 3.43
N HIS A 95 -14.18 4.33 4.09
CA HIS A 95 -15.49 4.07 3.53
C HIS A 95 -16.47 5.13 4.04
N THR A 96 -16.56 6.22 3.28
CA THR A 96 -17.40 7.37 3.62
C THR A 96 -18.88 7.04 3.42
N ASN A 97 -19.71 7.39 4.40
CA ASN A 97 -21.15 7.24 4.28
C ASN A 97 -21.69 8.09 3.11
N THR A 98 -22.56 7.53 2.28
CA THR A 98 -23.16 8.23 1.12
C THR A 98 -23.83 9.54 1.49
N LYS A 99 -24.42 9.66 2.69
CA LYS A 99 -25.02 10.90 3.21
C LYS A 99 -24.02 12.05 3.45
N LYS A 100 -22.73 11.75 3.50
CA LYS A 100 -21.64 12.71 3.69
C LYS A 100 -20.91 13.02 2.39
N LYS A 101 -21.32 12.39 1.29
CA LYS A 101 -20.77 12.63 -0.02
C LYS A 101 -21.56 13.70 -0.75
N ASP A 102 -20.87 14.64 -1.38
CA ASP A 102 -21.44 15.67 -2.23
C ASP A 102 -20.64 15.83 -3.52
N GLU A 103 -21.04 16.73 -4.40
CA GLU A 103 -20.36 16.97 -5.68
C GLU A 103 -18.97 17.60 -5.51
N TYR A 104 -18.71 18.23 -4.35
CA TYR A 104 -17.47 18.97 -4.06
C TYR A 104 -16.49 18.19 -3.20
N GLY A 105 -16.90 17.02 -2.69
CA GLY A 105 -16.05 16.24 -1.77
C GLY A 105 -15.81 16.95 -0.42
N SER A 106 -16.78 17.75 0.05
CA SER A 106 -16.62 18.64 1.23
C SER A 106 -16.22 17.92 2.50
N GLU A 107 -16.56 16.64 2.68
CA GLU A 107 -16.12 15.84 3.83
C GLU A 107 -14.58 15.62 3.85
N ALA A 108 -13.89 15.77 2.71
CA ALA A 108 -12.42 15.71 2.68
C ALA A 108 -11.79 16.82 3.54
N LEU A 109 -12.39 18.01 3.54
CA LEU A 109 -11.94 19.18 4.28
C LEU A 109 -12.35 19.17 5.77
N ASN A 110 -13.17 18.20 6.18
CA ASN A 110 -13.58 18.08 7.58
C ASN A 110 -12.44 17.55 8.45
N PRO A 111 -11.88 18.34 9.40
CA PRO A 111 -10.75 17.92 10.25
C PRO A 111 -11.11 16.75 11.20
N ASN A 112 -12.39 16.40 11.27
CA ASN A 112 -12.90 15.27 12.04
C ASN A 112 -13.47 14.15 11.14
N ASN A 113 -13.11 14.14 9.86
CA ASN A 113 -13.47 13.03 8.97
C ASN A 113 -12.87 11.70 9.48
N LEU A 114 -13.29 10.61 8.88
CA LEU A 114 -12.94 9.27 9.32
C LEU A 114 -11.42 9.00 9.29
N VAL A 115 -10.72 9.50 8.25
CA VAL A 115 -9.27 9.35 8.10
C VAL A 115 -8.53 10.15 9.16
N CYS A 116 -8.89 11.43 9.35
CA CYS A 116 -8.28 12.30 10.36
C CYS A 116 -8.43 11.73 11.78
N ARG A 117 -9.59 11.15 12.11
CA ARG A 117 -9.79 10.45 13.39
C ARG A 117 -8.91 9.20 13.50
N GLY A 118 -8.79 8.43 12.43
CA GLY A 118 -7.89 7.27 12.36
C GLY A 118 -6.44 7.65 12.59
N ILE A 119 -5.95 8.70 11.93
CA ILE A 119 -4.59 9.25 12.10
C ILE A 119 -4.35 9.66 13.55
N LYS A 120 -5.25 10.49 14.11
CA LYS A 120 -5.15 10.96 15.50
C LYS A 120 -5.08 9.78 16.49
N PHE A 121 -5.91 8.76 16.27
CA PHE A 121 -5.90 7.54 17.09
C PHE A 121 -4.58 6.78 17.01
N ILE A 122 -4.08 6.52 15.80
CA ILE A 122 -2.84 5.76 15.59
C ILE A 122 -1.65 6.53 16.15
N LYS A 123 -1.53 7.83 15.87
CA LYS A 123 -0.45 8.68 16.41
C LYS A 123 -0.45 8.74 17.92
N LYS A 124 -1.63 8.89 18.55
CA LYS A 124 -1.75 8.86 20.02
C LYS A 124 -1.30 7.53 20.62
N LYS A 125 -1.66 6.39 19.98
CA LYS A 125 -1.44 5.05 20.54
C LYS A 125 -0.05 4.49 20.24
N PHE A 126 0.43 4.66 19.01
CA PHE A 126 1.65 4.03 18.52
C PHE A 126 2.82 5.00 18.35
N LYS A 127 2.56 6.32 18.42
CA LYS A 127 3.58 7.38 18.27
C LYS A 127 4.42 7.18 17.00
N ASN A 128 5.73 7.02 17.13
CA ASN A 128 6.68 6.84 16.03
C ASN A 128 6.98 5.37 15.69
N LYS A 129 6.20 4.41 16.22
CA LYS A 129 6.43 2.98 15.96
C LYS A 129 5.96 2.52 14.58
N ILE A 130 5.15 3.34 13.89
CA ILE A 130 4.62 3.03 12.57
C ILE A 130 4.32 4.31 11.79
N GLY A 131 4.65 4.31 10.49
CA GLY A 131 4.27 5.35 9.55
C GLY A 131 2.79 5.27 9.17
N ILE A 132 2.23 6.40 8.72
CA ILE A 132 0.86 6.47 8.20
C ILE A 132 0.93 7.14 6.83
N MET A 133 0.34 6.47 5.84
CA MET A 133 0.10 6.98 4.50
C MET A 133 -1.39 7.27 4.34
N CYS A 134 -1.71 8.39 3.71
CA CYS A 134 -3.07 8.72 3.29
C CYS A 134 -3.03 9.19 1.85
N ASP A 135 -4.08 8.89 1.13
CA ASP A 135 -4.27 9.39 -0.21
C ASP A 135 -4.86 10.81 -0.15
N VAL A 136 -4.31 11.73 -0.94
CA VAL A 136 -4.85 13.08 -1.14
C VAL A 136 -5.74 13.02 -2.37
N ALA A 137 -6.96 12.53 -2.19
CA ALA A 137 -7.90 12.19 -3.24
C ALA A 137 -9.34 12.55 -2.85
N LEU A 138 -10.21 12.89 -3.79
CA LEU A 138 -11.59 13.29 -3.54
C LEU A 138 -12.62 12.18 -3.79
N ASP A 139 -12.28 11.11 -4.52
CA ASP A 139 -13.20 10.01 -4.85
C ASP A 139 -13.90 9.36 -3.64
N PRO A 140 -13.25 9.22 -2.44
CA PRO A 140 -13.95 8.70 -1.27
C PRO A 140 -15.06 9.63 -0.76
N TYR A 141 -15.06 10.90 -1.16
CA TYR A 141 -15.91 11.95 -0.61
C TYR A 141 -16.88 12.54 -1.64
N THR A 142 -16.64 12.36 -2.95
CA THR A 142 -17.53 12.82 -3.99
C THR A 142 -18.71 11.87 -4.21
N SER A 143 -19.90 12.43 -4.52
CA SER A 143 -21.10 11.65 -4.80
C SER A 143 -21.03 10.88 -6.12
N HIS A 144 -20.30 11.41 -7.09
CA HIS A 144 -20.08 10.81 -8.41
C HIS A 144 -18.89 9.83 -8.46
N GLY A 145 -18.06 9.76 -7.41
CA GLY A 145 -16.95 8.81 -7.29
C GLY A 145 -15.73 9.11 -8.16
N HIS A 146 -15.62 10.30 -8.75
CA HIS A 146 -14.42 10.76 -9.46
C HIS A 146 -13.47 11.50 -8.50
N ASP A 147 -12.19 11.41 -8.80
CA ASP A 147 -11.11 12.03 -8.03
C ASP A 147 -10.87 13.48 -8.49
N GLY A 148 -11.87 14.29 -8.37
CA GLY A 148 -11.85 15.72 -8.73
C GLY A 148 -13.23 16.28 -8.89
N LEU A 149 -13.33 17.62 -9.02
CA LEU A 149 -14.58 18.31 -9.31
C LEU A 149 -15.05 17.99 -10.72
N LEU A 150 -16.32 17.62 -10.85
CA LEU A 150 -16.91 17.23 -12.14
C LEU A 150 -17.87 18.28 -12.65
N LYS A 151 -17.68 18.75 -13.90
CA LYS A 151 -18.61 19.63 -14.59
C LYS A 151 -18.81 19.17 -16.04
N LYS A 152 -20.05 18.94 -16.44
CA LYS A 152 -20.40 18.48 -17.80
C LYS A 152 -19.55 17.29 -18.29
N ARG A 153 -19.31 16.29 -17.41
CA ARG A 153 -18.48 15.10 -17.64
C ARG A 153 -16.97 15.36 -17.77
N ASN A 154 -16.49 16.56 -17.51
CA ASN A 154 -15.06 16.88 -17.47
C ASN A 154 -14.61 17.12 -16.04
N ILE A 155 -13.43 16.61 -15.68
CA ILE A 155 -12.80 16.92 -14.41
C ILE A 155 -12.13 18.28 -14.54
N LEU A 156 -12.39 19.16 -13.56
CA LEU A 156 -11.83 20.50 -13.46
C LEU A 156 -10.52 20.43 -12.68
N ASN A 157 -9.37 20.35 -13.36
CA ASN A 157 -8.08 20.15 -12.70
C ASN A 157 -7.71 21.30 -11.75
N ASP A 158 -7.79 22.53 -12.21
CA ASP A 158 -7.32 23.69 -11.45
C ASP A 158 -8.18 23.91 -10.20
N GLU A 159 -9.49 23.83 -10.32
CA GLU A 159 -10.43 23.95 -9.20
C GLU A 159 -10.28 22.76 -8.21
N THR A 160 -9.93 21.58 -8.72
CA THR A 160 -9.66 20.41 -7.89
C THR A 160 -8.39 20.64 -7.04
N LEU A 161 -7.33 21.19 -7.63
CA LEU A 161 -6.08 21.50 -6.93
C LEU A 161 -6.30 22.49 -5.78
N GLU A 162 -7.18 23.48 -5.96
CA GLU A 162 -7.54 24.42 -4.88
C GLU A 162 -8.16 23.73 -3.65
N ILE A 163 -8.89 22.63 -3.87
CA ILE A 163 -9.46 21.83 -2.77
C ILE A 163 -8.40 20.91 -2.16
N LEU A 164 -7.60 20.24 -2.98
CA LEU A 164 -6.59 19.30 -2.51
C LEU A 164 -5.47 19.96 -1.71
N THR A 165 -5.24 21.27 -1.89
CA THR A 165 -4.24 22.04 -1.13
C THR A 165 -4.72 22.55 0.23
N LYS A 166 -6.00 22.48 0.52
CA LYS A 166 -6.61 22.87 1.81
C LYS A 166 -6.61 21.71 2.79
#